data_3277deddfcaca4201d1f7e2b2a44d84a
#
_entry.id   3277deddfcaca4201d1f7e2b2a44d84a
#
_cell.length_a   1.000
_cell.length_b   1.000
_cell.length_c   1.000
_cell.angle_alpha   90.00
_cell.angle_beta   90.00
_cell.angle_gamma   90.00
#
_symmetry.space_group_name_H-M   'P 1'
#
loop_
_entity.id
_entity.type
_entity.pdbx_description
1 polymer ?
#
loop_
_entity_poly.entity_id
_entity_poly.type
_entity_poly.pdbx_seq_one_letter_code
_entity_poly.pdbx_strand_id
1 'polypeptide(L)'
;MLDIRKNAELPEAHKRDCGKPTGIGGAANRHGKERHMQITGGWVYDPDEGFAERTVCTDGEKIARISTDTKRLDAAGCYVLPLLIDLHIHGYAGADAGSADPAELERMVRALLMQGVGAFCPTTMTLPEARLAAVCRCTAAYCKERHPGAQVAGIHLEGPFLAPERRGSHDEAL
;
A
#
# COMPACT_ATOMS: atom_id res chain seq x y z
N MET A 1 -1.98 -23.39 11.50
CA MET A 1 -0.68 -22.86 11.94
C MET A 1 0.32 -23.29 10.89
N LEU A 2 0.56 -22.44 9.90
CA LEU A 2 1.39 -22.72 8.74
C LEU A 2 2.85 -22.60 9.19
N ASP A 3 3.62 -23.66 9.07
CA ASP A 3 5.05 -23.69 9.39
C ASP A 3 5.84 -23.02 8.25
N ILE A 4 6.16 -21.75 8.43
CA ILE A 4 6.90 -20.91 7.48
C ILE A 4 8.38 -21.30 7.35
N ARG A 5 8.83 -22.40 8.00
CA ARG A 5 10.24 -22.81 8.09
C ARG A 5 10.65 -23.90 7.11
N LYS A 6 9.84 -24.28 6.15
CA LYS A 6 10.32 -25.13 5.06
C LYS A 6 10.99 -24.27 4.01
N ASN A 7 12.28 -24.13 4.20
CA ASN A 7 13.32 -23.64 3.31
C ASN A 7 13.02 -23.88 1.82
N ALA A 8 12.38 -22.91 1.17
CA ALA A 8 12.79 -22.64 -0.19
C ALA A 8 14.07 -21.82 -0.05
N GLU A 9 15.23 -22.40 -0.35
CA GLU A 9 16.45 -21.64 -0.58
C GLU A 9 16.10 -20.65 -1.68
N LEU A 10 15.90 -19.39 -1.28
CA LEU A 10 15.72 -18.31 -2.21
C LEU A 10 16.98 -18.27 -3.06
N PRO A 11 16.88 -18.36 -4.40
CA PRO A 11 18.05 -18.18 -5.24
C PRO A 11 18.72 -16.88 -4.82
N GLU A 12 20.05 -16.90 -4.63
CA GLU A 12 20.81 -15.69 -4.33
C GLU A 12 20.54 -14.68 -5.44
N ALA A 13 19.52 -13.84 -5.24
CA ALA A 13 19.27 -12.71 -6.08
C ALA A 13 20.51 -11.82 -5.94
N HIS A 14 21.31 -11.75 -6.97
CA HIS A 14 22.38 -10.77 -7.06
C HIS A 14 21.76 -9.42 -6.69
N LYS A 15 22.24 -8.82 -5.59
CA LYS A 15 21.92 -7.45 -5.17
C LYS A 15 22.39 -6.48 -6.27
N ARG A 16 21.67 -6.46 -7.38
CA ARG A 16 21.72 -5.32 -8.28
C ARG A 16 20.90 -4.26 -7.59
N ASP A 17 21.52 -3.14 -7.35
CA ASP A 17 20.87 -1.90 -6.95
C ASP A 17 19.72 -1.68 -7.96
N CYS A 18 18.50 -2.07 -7.59
CA CYS A 18 17.31 -1.74 -8.35
C CYS A 18 17.22 -0.23 -8.27
N GLY A 19 17.80 0.46 -9.24
CA GLY A 19 17.90 1.91 -9.29
C GLY A 19 16.59 2.52 -8.84
N LYS A 20 16.68 3.49 -7.92
CA LYS A 20 15.52 4.23 -7.40
C LYS A 20 14.56 4.50 -8.56
N PRO A 21 13.26 4.18 -8.43
CA PRO A 21 12.32 4.43 -9.50
C PRO A 21 12.37 5.91 -9.85
N THR A 22 13.01 6.23 -10.96
CA THR A 22 13.06 7.57 -11.50
C THR A 22 11.66 7.89 -12.00
N GLY A 23 10.93 8.67 -11.21
CA GLY A 23 9.76 9.41 -11.68
C GLY A 23 8.58 8.54 -12.15
N ILE A 24 7.79 7.99 -11.22
CA ILE A 24 6.39 7.67 -11.54
C ILE A 24 5.62 9.01 -11.49
N GLY A 25 5.87 9.85 -12.49
CA GLY A 25 5.04 10.99 -12.80
C GLY A 25 3.73 10.47 -13.41
N GLY A 26 2.75 10.21 -12.59
CA GLY A 26 1.39 9.92 -13.02
C GLY A 26 0.72 11.17 -13.55
N ALA A 27 1.14 11.66 -14.74
CA ALA A 27 0.34 12.63 -15.48
C ALA A 27 -0.94 11.92 -15.96
N ALA A 28 -2.07 12.28 -15.37
CA ALA A 28 -3.39 11.90 -15.87
C ALA A 28 -3.51 12.36 -17.32
N ASN A 29 -3.43 11.42 -18.27
CA ASN A 29 -3.60 11.71 -19.67
C ASN A 29 -5.09 11.78 -19.96
N ARG A 30 -5.58 12.94 -20.40
CA ARG A 30 -6.99 13.28 -20.71
C ARG A 30 -7.55 12.56 -21.95
N HIS A 31 -6.86 11.56 -22.49
CA HIS A 31 -7.32 10.74 -23.60
C HIS A 31 -7.25 9.28 -23.15
N GLY A 32 -8.42 8.69 -22.99
CA GLY A 32 -8.65 7.33 -22.49
C GLY A 32 -8.04 6.19 -23.34
N LYS A 33 -6.74 6.18 -23.53
CA LYS A 33 -6.02 5.00 -23.99
C LYS A 33 -5.67 4.18 -22.75
N GLU A 34 -6.33 3.05 -22.61
CA GLU A 34 -6.01 2.00 -21.68
C GLU A 34 -4.50 1.69 -21.78
N ARG A 35 -3.82 1.77 -20.63
CA ARG A 35 -2.37 1.56 -20.63
C ARG A 35 -2.13 0.08 -20.38
N HIS A 36 -1.94 -0.66 -21.45
CA HIS A 36 -1.44 -2.02 -21.35
C HIS A 36 0.05 -2.00 -20.95
N MET A 37 0.43 -2.84 -20.01
CA MET A 37 1.80 -2.99 -19.56
C MET A 37 2.17 -4.46 -19.46
N GLN A 38 3.42 -4.78 -19.79
CA GLN A 38 4.02 -6.09 -19.52
C GLN A 38 5.20 -5.90 -18.57
N ILE A 39 5.20 -6.63 -17.46
CA ILE A 39 6.33 -6.76 -16.55
C ILE A 39 6.98 -8.11 -16.87
N THR A 40 8.25 -8.10 -17.31
CA THR A 40 8.95 -9.28 -17.82
C THR A 40 10.24 -9.55 -17.06
N GLY A 41 10.68 -10.82 -17.03
CA GLY A 41 11.99 -11.21 -16.49
C GLY A 41 12.08 -11.21 -14.96
N GLY A 42 10.99 -10.94 -14.24
CA GLY A 42 10.96 -10.93 -12.78
C GLY A 42 10.45 -12.23 -12.16
N TRP A 43 10.82 -12.46 -10.91
CA TRP A 43 10.29 -13.55 -10.09
C TRP A 43 8.94 -13.13 -9.50
N VAL A 44 7.86 -13.60 -10.13
CA VAL A 44 6.48 -13.26 -9.75
C VAL A 44 6.01 -14.20 -8.66
N TYR A 45 5.44 -13.64 -7.59
CA TYR A 45 4.83 -14.40 -6.51
C TYR A 45 3.46 -14.95 -6.93
N ASP A 46 3.27 -16.23 -6.65
CA ASP A 46 1.99 -16.93 -6.77
C ASP A 46 1.67 -17.59 -5.42
N PRO A 47 0.46 -17.42 -4.87
CA PRO A 47 0.12 -17.98 -3.56
C PRO A 47 0.21 -19.51 -3.47
N ASP A 48 -0.01 -20.20 -4.58
CA ASP A 48 -0.06 -21.67 -4.63
C ASP A 48 1.30 -22.27 -5.01
N GLU A 49 2.05 -21.60 -5.89
CA GLU A 49 3.29 -22.12 -6.47
C GLU A 49 4.56 -21.43 -5.98
N GLY A 50 4.43 -20.32 -5.22
CA GLY A 50 5.57 -19.51 -4.77
C GLY A 50 6.12 -18.60 -5.88
N PHE A 51 7.44 -18.38 -5.88
CA PHE A 51 8.09 -17.51 -6.88
C PHE A 51 8.48 -18.27 -8.13
N ALA A 52 8.07 -17.77 -9.29
CA ALA A 52 8.47 -18.27 -10.59
C ALA A 52 8.75 -17.13 -11.58
N GLU A 53 9.66 -17.33 -12.52
CA GLU A 53 9.87 -16.36 -13.59
C GLU A 53 8.66 -16.35 -14.51
N ARG A 54 7.95 -15.24 -14.54
CA ARG A 54 6.71 -15.07 -15.31
C ARG A 54 6.59 -13.65 -15.84
N THR A 55 5.74 -13.50 -16.86
CA THR A 55 5.31 -12.19 -17.35
C THR A 55 3.96 -11.83 -16.74
N VAL A 56 3.85 -10.64 -16.15
CA VAL A 56 2.58 -10.07 -15.72
C VAL A 56 2.13 -9.05 -16.75
N CYS A 57 0.93 -9.22 -17.28
CA CYS A 57 0.32 -8.27 -18.19
C CYS A 57 -0.80 -7.51 -17.49
N THR A 58 -0.96 -6.22 -17.76
CA THR A 58 -2.07 -5.42 -17.26
C THR A 58 -2.86 -4.81 -18.40
N ASP A 59 -4.16 -4.62 -18.14
CA ASP A 59 -5.09 -3.86 -18.97
C ASP A 59 -5.78 -2.83 -18.08
N GLY A 60 -5.31 -1.59 -18.16
CA GLY A 60 -5.70 -0.56 -17.21
C GLY A 60 -5.35 -0.93 -15.78
N GLU A 61 -6.37 -1.09 -14.94
CA GLU A 61 -6.24 -1.41 -13.51
C GLU A 61 -6.33 -2.93 -13.21
N LYS A 62 -6.39 -3.79 -14.24
CA LYS A 62 -6.57 -5.23 -14.08
C LYS A 62 -5.38 -6.02 -14.61
N ILE A 63 -5.13 -7.17 -13.98
CA ILE A 63 -4.22 -8.17 -14.54
C ILE A 63 -4.92 -8.84 -15.72
N ALA A 64 -4.24 -8.91 -16.87
CA ALA A 64 -4.74 -9.48 -18.12
C ALA A 64 -3.88 -10.65 -18.57
N ARG A 65 -4.45 -11.52 -19.41
CA ARG A 65 -3.70 -12.68 -19.93
C ARG A 65 -2.75 -12.35 -21.08
N ILE A 66 -3.12 -11.40 -21.95
CA ILE A 66 -2.32 -10.99 -23.12
C ILE A 66 -2.58 -9.53 -23.43
N SER A 67 -1.53 -8.80 -23.81
CA SER A 67 -1.64 -7.46 -24.36
C SER A 67 -0.72 -7.33 -25.58
N THR A 68 -1.25 -6.80 -26.68
CA THR A 68 -0.56 -6.76 -28.00
C THR A 68 0.14 -5.44 -28.29
N ASP A 69 -0.21 -4.34 -27.61
CA ASP A 69 0.44 -3.02 -27.78
C ASP A 69 0.79 -2.45 -26.41
N THR A 70 1.99 -2.75 -25.91
CA THR A 70 2.29 -2.62 -24.49
C THR A 70 3.58 -1.92 -24.21
N LYS A 71 3.54 -1.07 -23.20
CA LYS A 71 4.76 -0.61 -22.52
C LYS A 71 5.35 -1.81 -21.76
N ARG A 72 6.62 -2.11 -21.99
CA ARG A 72 7.34 -3.15 -21.27
C ARG A 72 8.14 -2.55 -20.13
N LEU A 73 8.10 -3.24 -18.98
CA LEU A 73 8.93 -3.00 -17.81
C LEU A 73 9.81 -4.24 -17.62
N ASP A 74 11.11 -4.07 -17.72
CA ASP A 74 12.07 -5.13 -17.40
C ASP A 74 12.24 -5.22 -15.90
N ALA A 75 11.91 -6.37 -15.31
CA ALA A 75 12.04 -6.71 -13.91
C ALA A 75 13.12 -7.79 -13.67
N ALA A 76 14.06 -7.98 -14.60
CA ALA A 76 15.11 -8.98 -14.46
C ALA A 76 15.89 -8.80 -13.15
N GLY A 77 15.97 -9.87 -12.35
CA GLY A 77 16.61 -9.87 -11.04
C GLY A 77 15.77 -9.24 -9.91
N CYS A 78 14.52 -8.89 -10.16
CA CYS A 78 13.59 -8.34 -9.16
C CYS A 78 12.52 -9.36 -8.78
N TYR A 79 12.03 -9.25 -7.56
CA TYR A 79 10.79 -9.88 -7.15
C TYR A 79 9.60 -9.02 -7.55
N VAL A 80 8.55 -9.63 -8.08
CA VAL A 80 7.30 -8.98 -8.46
C VAL A 80 6.20 -9.51 -7.55
N LEU A 81 5.66 -8.63 -6.74
CA LEU A 81 4.64 -8.93 -5.73
C LEU A 81 3.45 -8.00 -5.90
N PRO A 82 2.24 -8.43 -5.50
CA PRO A 82 1.17 -7.49 -5.24
C PRO A 82 1.61 -6.45 -4.21
N LEU A 83 1.09 -5.22 -4.33
CA LEU A 83 1.31 -4.21 -3.29
C LEU A 83 0.76 -4.71 -1.95
N LEU A 84 1.45 -4.37 -0.88
CA LEU A 84 1.05 -4.74 0.48
C LEU A 84 -0.17 -3.94 0.92
N ILE A 85 -0.91 -4.49 1.88
CA ILE A 85 -2.03 -3.81 2.54
C ILE A 85 -1.70 -3.71 4.02
N ASP A 86 -1.68 -2.48 4.54
CA ASP A 86 -1.45 -2.20 5.95
C ASP A 86 -2.77 -1.89 6.65
N LEU A 87 -3.18 -2.76 7.55
CA LEU A 87 -4.47 -2.64 8.24
C LEU A 87 -4.39 -1.87 9.56
N HIS A 88 -3.18 -1.51 10.03
CA HIS A 88 -2.98 -0.89 11.34
C HIS A 88 -1.74 0.00 11.35
N ILE A 89 -1.91 1.30 11.18
CA ILE A 89 -0.82 2.27 11.18
C ILE A 89 -1.27 3.61 11.76
N HIS A 90 -0.59 4.06 12.83
CA HIS A 90 -0.92 5.30 13.52
C HIS A 90 -0.34 6.55 12.85
N GLY A 91 0.66 6.38 12.02
CA GLY A 91 1.29 7.48 11.30
C GLY A 91 2.51 7.00 10.52
N TYR A 92 2.94 7.80 9.54
CA TYR A 92 4.11 7.51 8.75
C TYR A 92 4.72 8.80 8.16
N ALA A 93 6.05 8.82 8.00
CA ALA A 93 6.80 9.95 7.42
C ALA A 93 6.53 11.29 8.14
N GLY A 94 6.39 11.25 9.48
CA GLY A 94 6.11 12.42 10.29
C GLY A 94 4.67 12.94 10.23
N ALA A 95 3.75 12.12 9.72
CA ALA A 95 2.31 12.38 9.75
C ALA A 95 1.63 11.50 10.80
N ASP A 96 0.52 11.98 11.38
CA ASP A 96 -0.28 11.30 12.39
C ASP A 96 -1.70 11.04 11.85
N ALA A 97 -2.13 9.78 11.88
CA ALA A 97 -3.46 9.36 11.47
C ALA A 97 -4.58 9.99 12.33
N GLY A 98 -4.28 10.38 13.57
CA GLY A 98 -5.19 11.05 14.50
C GLY A 98 -5.26 12.58 14.35
N SER A 99 -4.53 13.18 13.41
CA SER A 99 -4.45 14.65 13.29
C SER A 99 -5.72 15.31 12.79
N ALA A 100 -6.54 14.61 11.99
CA ALA A 100 -7.66 15.15 11.22
C ALA A 100 -7.23 16.23 10.22
N ASP A 101 -5.99 16.18 9.74
CA ASP A 101 -5.44 17.07 8.73
C ASP A 101 -5.29 16.31 7.39
N PRO A 102 -5.96 16.74 6.31
CA PRO A 102 -5.85 16.08 5.01
C PRO A 102 -4.42 16.13 4.43
N ALA A 103 -3.60 17.12 4.81
CA ALA A 103 -2.23 17.21 4.35
C ALA A 103 -1.33 16.12 4.96
N GLU A 104 -1.60 15.72 6.21
CA GLU A 104 -0.91 14.60 6.84
C GLU A 104 -1.33 13.28 6.21
N LEU A 105 -2.62 13.10 5.94
CA LEU A 105 -3.11 11.93 5.25
C LEU A 105 -2.50 11.80 3.83
N GLU A 106 -2.42 12.90 3.08
CA GLU A 106 -1.76 12.95 1.77
C GLU A 106 -0.26 12.56 1.87
N ARG A 107 0.42 13.00 2.93
CA ARG A 107 1.83 12.63 3.17
C ARG A 107 1.97 11.13 3.41
N MET A 108 1.11 10.53 4.23
CA MET A 108 1.07 9.07 4.44
C MET A 108 0.82 8.33 3.13
N VAL A 109 -0.19 8.72 2.36
CA VAL A 109 -0.58 8.13 1.08
C VAL A 109 0.61 8.04 0.11
N ARG A 110 1.35 9.14 -0.04
CA ARG A 110 2.53 9.20 -0.93
C ARG A 110 3.69 8.38 -0.41
N ALA A 111 4.00 8.51 0.88
CA ALA A 111 5.15 7.85 1.48
C ALA A 111 4.99 6.34 1.56
N LEU A 112 3.80 5.83 1.88
CA LEU A 112 3.50 4.40 1.97
C LEU A 112 3.60 3.72 0.60
N LEU A 113 3.13 4.35 -0.48
CA LEU A 113 3.31 3.78 -1.82
C LEU A 113 4.78 3.55 -2.16
N MET A 114 5.66 4.45 -1.75
CA MET A 114 7.12 4.31 -1.98
C MET A 114 7.74 3.13 -1.20
N GLN A 115 7.03 2.58 -0.22
CA GLN A 115 7.42 1.38 0.53
C GLN A 115 6.73 0.11 0.00
N GLY A 116 5.99 0.21 -1.11
CA GLY A 116 5.25 -0.93 -1.67
C GLY A 116 3.90 -1.21 -0.99
N VAL A 117 3.41 -0.29 -0.15
CA VAL A 117 2.06 -0.37 0.43
C VAL A 117 1.08 0.29 -0.53
N GLY A 118 0.16 -0.51 -1.09
CA GLY A 118 -0.84 -0.04 -2.06
C GLY A 118 -2.14 0.41 -1.45
N ALA A 119 -2.46 -0.10 -0.24
CA ALA A 119 -3.64 0.31 0.52
C ALA A 119 -3.35 0.26 2.02
N PHE A 120 -4.03 1.09 2.79
CA PHE A 120 -3.88 1.09 4.25
C PHE A 120 -5.13 1.60 4.98
N CYS A 121 -5.21 1.27 6.27
CA CYS A 121 -6.20 1.81 7.18
C CYS A 121 -5.50 2.74 8.19
N PRO A 122 -5.60 4.08 8.05
CA PRO A 122 -5.14 4.98 9.10
C PRO A 122 -5.82 4.62 10.42
N THR A 123 -5.04 4.46 11.48
CA THR A 123 -5.49 3.93 12.76
C THR A 123 -5.42 5.04 13.81
N THR A 124 -6.54 5.27 14.48
CA THR A 124 -6.59 6.22 15.58
C THR A 124 -6.03 5.60 16.87
N MET A 125 -5.54 6.43 17.77
CA MET A 125 -5.41 6.10 19.19
C MET A 125 -6.73 6.36 19.91
N THR A 126 -6.80 6.02 21.20
CA THR A 126 -7.88 6.52 22.06
C THR A 126 -7.79 8.05 22.11
N LEU A 127 -8.85 8.69 21.66
CA LEU A 127 -8.97 10.15 21.56
C LEU A 127 -10.37 10.57 22.04
N PRO A 128 -10.55 11.82 22.46
CA PRO A 128 -11.88 12.34 22.75
C PRO A 128 -12.84 12.16 21.57
N GLU A 129 -14.11 11.86 21.84
CA GLU A 129 -15.13 11.57 20.81
C GLU A 129 -15.18 12.64 19.72
N ALA A 130 -15.13 13.90 20.09
CA ALA A 130 -15.14 15.01 19.13
C ALA A 130 -13.95 14.95 18.15
N ARG A 131 -12.79 14.51 18.63
CA ARG A 131 -11.58 14.35 17.82
C ARG A 131 -11.70 13.15 16.90
N LEU A 132 -12.16 12.00 17.41
CA LEU A 132 -12.43 10.80 16.57
C LEU A 132 -13.42 11.12 15.45
N ALA A 133 -14.52 11.83 15.78
CA ALA A 133 -15.47 12.28 14.80
C ALA A 133 -14.85 13.22 13.74
N ALA A 134 -13.91 14.08 14.12
CA ALA A 134 -13.19 14.94 13.20
C ALA A 134 -12.27 14.13 12.25
N VAL A 135 -11.53 13.14 12.79
CA VAL A 135 -10.69 12.24 11.99
C VAL A 135 -11.53 11.47 10.99
N CYS A 136 -12.64 10.88 11.42
CA CYS A 136 -13.55 10.15 10.53
C CYS A 136 -14.08 11.03 9.40
N ARG A 137 -14.52 12.27 9.71
CA ARG A 137 -14.99 13.20 8.68
C ARG A 137 -13.90 13.61 7.71
N CYS A 138 -12.70 13.90 8.21
CA CYS A 138 -11.55 14.27 7.40
C CYS A 138 -11.20 13.13 6.42
N THR A 139 -11.04 11.92 6.92
CA THR A 139 -10.70 10.74 6.10
C THR A 139 -11.82 10.43 5.08
N ALA A 140 -13.08 10.49 5.50
CA ALA A 140 -14.20 10.30 4.59
C ALA A 140 -14.29 11.36 3.50
N ALA A 141 -13.94 12.61 3.80
CA ALA A 141 -13.86 13.68 2.81
C ALA A 141 -12.71 13.45 1.83
N TYR A 142 -11.54 13.06 2.34
CA TYR A 142 -10.36 12.74 1.54
C TYR A 142 -10.64 11.60 0.54
N CYS A 143 -11.33 10.55 0.97
CA CYS A 143 -11.65 9.41 0.12
C CYS A 143 -12.66 9.68 -1.00
N LYS A 144 -13.32 10.86 -1.02
CA LYS A 144 -14.24 11.24 -2.12
C LYS A 144 -13.51 11.57 -3.42
N GLU A 145 -12.24 11.89 -3.33
CA GLU A 145 -11.39 12.25 -4.47
C GLU A 145 -10.35 11.17 -4.71
N ARG A 146 -9.83 11.10 -5.94
CA ARG A 146 -8.70 10.21 -6.26
C ARG A 146 -7.39 10.93 -5.96
N HIS A 147 -6.57 10.32 -5.14
CA HIS A 147 -5.24 10.80 -4.80
C HIS A 147 -4.16 9.86 -5.37
N PRO A 148 -3.03 10.39 -5.87
CA PRO A 148 -1.92 9.56 -6.33
C PRO A 148 -1.14 9.02 -5.13
N GLY A 149 -1.14 7.70 -4.95
CA GLY A 149 -0.45 7.04 -3.84
C GLY A 149 -1.16 5.79 -3.37
N ALA A 150 -0.90 5.38 -2.13
CA ALA A 150 -1.59 4.27 -1.48
C ALA A 150 -3.07 4.61 -1.25
N GLN A 151 -3.94 3.65 -1.46
CA GLN A 151 -5.38 3.84 -1.25
C GLN A 151 -5.69 3.81 0.26
N VAL A 152 -6.49 4.76 0.73
CA VAL A 152 -7.13 4.65 2.05
C VAL A 152 -8.30 3.69 1.92
N ALA A 153 -8.15 2.49 2.49
CA ALA A 153 -9.15 1.41 2.39
C ALA A 153 -10.29 1.55 3.40
N GLY A 154 -10.06 2.26 4.49
CA GLY A 154 -10.99 2.49 5.58
C GLY A 154 -10.31 3.19 6.73
N ILE A 155 -10.96 3.26 7.89
CA ILE A 155 -10.38 3.73 9.15
C ILE A 155 -10.40 2.57 10.13
N HIS A 156 -9.29 2.36 10.81
CA HIS A 156 -9.23 1.48 11.96
C HIS A 156 -9.34 2.32 13.24
N LEU A 157 -10.38 2.10 14.02
CA LEU A 157 -10.54 2.75 15.33
C LEU A 157 -9.93 1.84 16.40
N GLU A 158 -8.79 2.23 16.95
CA GLU A 158 -8.23 1.59 18.12
C GLU A 158 -8.66 2.38 19.35
N GLY A 159 -9.49 1.76 20.20
CA GLY A 159 -10.22 2.48 21.25
C GLY A 159 -11.46 3.20 20.69
N PRO A 160 -12.12 4.04 21.53
CA PRO A 160 -11.77 4.44 22.89
C PRO A 160 -12.16 3.43 24.00
N PHE A 161 -12.95 2.42 23.71
CA PHE A 161 -13.54 1.50 24.70
C PHE A 161 -12.59 0.33 25.04
N LEU A 162 -11.36 0.65 25.43
CA LEU A 162 -10.38 -0.33 25.86
C LEU A 162 -10.53 -0.62 27.36
N ALA A 163 -10.42 -1.90 27.74
CA ALA A 163 -10.36 -2.27 29.15
C ALA A 163 -9.07 -1.71 29.78
N PRO A 164 -9.15 -1.07 30.97
CA PRO A 164 -7.99 -0.43 31.61
C PRO A 164 -6.78 -1.35 31.72
N GLU A 165 -6.99 -2.63 32.02
CA GLU A 165 -5.93 -3.63 32.21
C GLU A 165 -5.26 -4.04 30.89
N ARG A 166 -5.86 -3.67 29.75
CA ARG A 166 -5.37 -4.05 28.41
C ARG A 166 -5.11 -2.87 27.48
N ARG A 167 -5.19 -1.67 28.02
CA ARG A 167 -5.06 -0.44 27.22
C ARG A 167 -3.67 -0.19 26.61
N GLY A 168 -2.64 -0.85 27.13
CA GLY A 168 -1.28 -0.60 26.67
C GLY A 168 -0.85 0.85 26.93
N SER A 169 -0.43 1.55 25.88
CA SER A 169 0.01 2.95 25.93
C SER A 169 -1.12 3.98 25.80
N HIS A 170 -2.38 3.55 25.68
CA HIS A 170 -3.51 4.46 25.58
C HIS A 170 -3.79 5.18 26.91
N ASP A 171 -4.30 6.40 26.83
CA ASP A 171 -4.64 7.20 27.99
C ASP A 171 -5.86 6.60 28.70
N GLU A 172 -5.71 6.37 30.02
CA GLU A 172 -6.79 5.82 30.86
C GLU A 172 -7.93 6.82 31.10
N ALA A 173 -7.65 8.11 30.96
CA ALA A 173 -8.65 9.17 31.18
C ALA A 173 -9.59 9.37 29.97
N LEU A 174 -9.34 8.69 28.84
CA LEU A 174 -10.09 8.73 27.59
C LEU A 174 -10.72 7.37 27.33
#